data_9b07ce107431fded02ac348e9613e9ef
#
_entry.id   9b07ce107431fded02ac348e9613e9ef
#
_cell.length_a   1.000
_cell.length_b   1.000
_cell.length_c   1.000
_cell.angle_alpha   90.00
_cell.angle_beta   90.00
_cell.angle_gamma   90.00
#
_symmetry.space_group_name_H-M   'P 1'
#
loop_
_entity.id
_entity.type
_entity.pdbx_description
1 polymer ?
#
loop_
_entity_poly.entity_id
_entity_poly.type
_entity_poly.pdbx_seq_one_letter_code
_entity_poly.pdbx_strand_id
1 'polypeptide(L)'
;MTASITWTTLDAVTRPLDGIDLRLLDALRRTPHAAVSELAAKVGIARGTVYSRVDRLEREGVITGYGPDIDIVRAGLSVLAFTMLEIAQGSHESTIKSLVDIHEIVEIHTITGQGDLLCRIVARSNDHLHEVLQRVAKIETVLRSQTQLALSTPHQRGVLDALLAQPA
;
A
#
# COMPACT_ATOMS: atom_id res chain seq x y z
N MET A 1 14.69 12.30 4.76
CA MET A 1 14.87 11.69 3.43
C MET A 1 13.55 11.80 2.71
N THR A 2 13.45 12.73 1.78
CA THR A 2 12.21 13.09 1.08
C THR A 2 12.00 12.07 -0.04
N ALA A 3 11.04 11.16 0.11
CA ALA A 3 10.62 10.32 -0.98
C ALA A 3 9.90 11.21 -2.00
N SER A 4 10.55 11.50 -3.12
CA SER A 4 9.91 12.08 -4.29
C SER A 4 8.86 11.10 -4.79
N ILE A 5 7.60 11.41 -4.63
CA ILE A 5 6.51 10.71 -5.28
C ILE A 5 6.55 11.14 -6.75
N THR A 6 7.30 10.40 -7.54
CA THR A 6 7.24 10.52 -8.99
C THR A 6 6.00 9.76 -9.43
N TRP A 7 5.06 10.44 -10.08
CA TRP A 7 3.98 9.82 -10.82
C TRP A 7 4.60 8.95 -11.89
N THR A 8 4.89 7.70 -11.55
CA THR A 8 5.35 6.74 -12.54
C THR A 8 4.16 6.44 -13.41
N THR A 9 4.14 7.10 -14.55
CA THR A 9 3.35 6.82 -15.72
C THR A 9 3.16 5.30 -15.88
N LEU A 10 2.02 4.89 -16.39
CA LEU A 10 1.65 3.54 -16.84
C LEU A 10 2.69 2.86 -17.78
N ASP A 11 3.84 3.45 -18.01
CA ASP A 11 4.87 3.05 -18.98
C ASP A 11 6.09 2.33 -18.38
N ALA A 12 6.12 2.04 -17.08
CA ALA A 12 7.08 1.07 -16.59
C ALA A 12 6.62 -0.32 -17.02
N VAL A 13 6.94 -0.71 -18.23
CA VAL A 13 6.87 -2.11 -18.70
C VAL A 13 7.84 -2.91 -17.86
N THR A 14 7.47 -3.19 -16.64
CA THR A 14 8.12 -4.20 -15.82
C THR A 14 7.95 -5.52 -16.56
N ARG A 15 9.04 -6.24 -16.73
CA ARG A 15 8.98 -7.60 -17.27
C ARG A 15 7.89 -8.37 -16.50
N PRO A 16 6.95 -9.02 -17.21
CA PRO A 16 5.89 -9.79 -16.54
C PRO A 16 6.51 -10.79 -15.57
N LEU A 17 5.89 -10.95 -14.40
CA LEU A 17 6.30 -11.96 -13.42
C LEU A 17 6.04 -13.34 -14.01
N ASP A 18 7.07 -14.19 -14.00
CA ASP A 18 6.93 -15.59 -14.40
C ASP A 18 6.52 -16.50 -13.21
N GLY A 19 6.18 -17.75 -13.50
CA GLY A 19 5.77 -18.70 -12.47
C GLY A 19 6.84 -18.98 -11.40
N ILE A 20 8.14 -18.76 -11.71
CA ILE A 20 9.23 -18.87 -10.73
C ILE A 20 9.21 -17.67 -9.79
N ASP A 21 9.01 -16.47 -10.33
CA ASP A 21 8.89 -15.25 -9.54
C ASP A 21 7.73 -15.35 -8.55
N LEU A 22 6.56 -15.81 -9.01
CA LEU A 22 5.38 -15.96 -8.15
C LEU A 22 5.63 -17.00 -7.03
N ARG A 23 6.25 -18.14 -7.33
CA ARG A 23 6.63 -19.12 -6.30
C ARG A 23 7.65 -18.56 -5.32
N LEU A 24 8.60 -17.76 -5.79
CA LEU A 24 9.61 -17.13 -4.95
C LEU A 24 8.98 -16.08 -4.01
N LEU A 25 8.09 -15.25 -4.51
CA LEU A 25 7.32 -14.28 -3.72
C LEU A 25 6.44 -14.96 -2.66
N ASP A 26 5.77 -16.07 -3.01
CA ASP A 26 4.96 -16.85 -2.05
C ASP A 26 5.87 -17.51 -0.96
N ALA A 27 7.01 -18.03 -1.34
CA ALA A 27 7.98 -18.60 -0.39
C ALA A 27 8.52 -17.53 0.57
N LEU A 28 8.86 -16.34 0.08
CA LEU A 28 9.31 -15.21 0.89
C LEU A 28 8.22 -14.73 1.86
N ARG A 29 6.97 -14.64 1.41
CA ARG A 29 5.83 -14.27 2.26
C ARG A 29 5.63 -15.26 3.40
N ARG A 30 5.68 -16.57 3.11
CA ARG A 30 5.47 -17.65 4.12
C ARG A 30 6.63 -17.81 5.08
N THR A 31 7.84 -17.50 4.64
CA THR A 31 9.07 -17.66 5.42
C THR A 31 10.00 -16.46 5.24
N PRO A 32 9.65 -15.29 5.82
CA PRO A 32 10.40 -14.04 5.60
C PRO A 32 11.87 -14.09 6.04
N HIS A 33 12.21 -15.02 6.94
CA HIS A 33 13.58 -15.18 7.48
C HIS A 33 14.29 -16.42 6.94
N ALA A 34 13.74 -17.06 5.90
CA ALA A 34 14.37 -18.26 5.33
C ALA A 34 15.72 -17.92 4.71
N ALA A 35 16.70 -18.81 4.93
CA ALA A 35 17.97 -18.71 4.22
C ALA A 35 17.76 -18.92 2.72
N VAL A 36 18.62 -18.32 1.89
CA VAL A 36 18.56 -18.47 0.43
C VAL A 36 18.60 -19.94 -0.02
N SER A 37 19.32 -20.78 0.71
CA SER A 37 19.35 -22.23 0.46
C SER A 37 18.00 -22.90 0.66
N GLU A 38 17.22 -22.45 1.63
CA GLU A 38 15.89 -22.95 1.91
C GLU A 38 14.89 -22.47 0.83
N LEU A 39 14.95 -21.20 0.45
CA LEU A 39 14.16 -20.66 -0.66
C LEU A 39 14.46 -21.39 -1.97
N ALA A 40 15.74 -21.64 -2.26
CA ALA A 40 16.18 -22.37 -3.44
C ALA A 40 15.59 -23.79 -3.49
N ALA A 41 15.60 -24.49 -2.35
CA ALA A 41 15.00 -25.82 -2.23
C ALA A 41 13.46 -25.80 -2.39
N LYS A 42 12.78 -24.83 -1.75
CA LYS A 42 11.30 -24.67 -1.84
C LYS A 42 10.82 -24.36 -3.25
N VAL A 43 11.56 -23.54 -3.97
CA VAL A 43 11.19 -23.11 -5.33
C VAL A 43 11.71 -24.05 -6.41
N GLY A 44 12.73 -24.89 -6.09
CA GLY A 44 13.33 -25.83 -7.03
C GLY A 44 14.29 -25.16 -8.03
N ILE A 45 15.10 -24.18 -7.58
CA ILE A 45 16.05 -23.43 -8.41
C ILE A 45 17.41 -23.28 -7.73
N ALA A 46 18.45 -22.94 -8.49
CA ALA A 46 19.78 -22.70 -7.93
C ALA A 46 19.82 -21.46 -7.04
N ARG A 47 20.68 -21.44 -6.00
CA ARG A 47 20.85 -20.30 -5.09
C ARG A 47 21.19 -19.00 -5.82
N GLY A 48 22.08 -19.04 -6.84
CA GLY A 48 22.41 -17.88 -7.64
C GLY A 48 21.20 -17.30 -8.38
N THR A 49 20.27 -18.17 -8.82
CA THR A 49 19.04 -17.76 -9.45
C THR A 49 18.08 -17.09 -8.45
N VAL A 50 18.04 -17.55 -7.19
CA VAL A 50 17.27 -16.87 -6.13
C VAL A 50 17.79 -15.45 -5.95
N TYR A 51 19.11 -15.30 -5.73
CA TYR A 51 19.73 -13.99 -5.56
C TYR A 51 19.41 -13.02 -6.71
N SER A 52 19.64 -13.45 -7.96
CA SER A 52 19.45 -12.59 -9.12
C SER A 52 17.99 -12.19 -9.33
N ARG A 53 17.04 -13.09 -9.00
CA ARG A 53 15.60 -12.78 -9.11
C ARG A 53 15.12 -11.86 -7.99
N VAL A 54 15.51 -12.10 -6.75
CA VAL A 54 15.16 -11.24 -5.61
C VAL A 54 15.70 -9.82 -5.85
N ASP A 55 17.00 -9.69 -6.19
CA ASP A 55 17.63 -8.42 -6.50
C ASP A 55 16.91 -7.68 -7.65
N ARG A 56 16.48 -8.41 -8.68
CA ARG A 56 15.67 -7.81 -9.75
C ARG A 56 14.32 -7.32 -9.23
N LEU A 57 13.58 -8.15 -8.50
CA LEU A 57 12.25 -7.81 -7.97
C LEU A 57 12.30 -6.61 -7.00
N GLU A 58 13.38 -6.48 -6.24
CA GLU A 58 13.64 -5.32 -5.39
C GLU A 58 13.96 -4.07 -6.21
N ARG A 59 14.87 -4.17 -7.18
CA ARG A 59 15.23 -3.04 -8.07
C ARG A 59 14.07 -2.55 -8.92
N GLU A 60 13.22 -3.46 -9.40
CA GLU A 60 12.02 -3.12 -10.17
C GLU A 60 10.86 -2.64 -9.27
N GLY A 61 11.04 -2.62 -7.94
CA GLY A 61 10.02 -2.17 -6.99
C GLY A 61 8.81 -3.12 -6.84
N VAL A 62 8.93 -4.36 -7.31
CA VAL A 62 7.91 -5.41 -7.10
C VAL A 62 7.89 -5.82 -5.63
N ILE A 63 9.06 -5.99 -5.03
CA ILE A 63 9.22 -6.14 -3.58
C ILE A 63 9.45 -4.76 -3.00
N THR A 64 8.49 -4.26 -2.26
CA THR A 64 8.53 -2.93 -1.62
C THR A 64 8.98 -2.98 -0.17
N GLY A 65 9.11 -4.18 0.41
CA GLY A 65 9.54 -4.39 1.80
C GLY A 65 9.31 -5.81 2.29
N TYR A 66 9.78 -6.08 3.49
CA TYR A 66 9.68 -7.37 4.18
C TYR A 66 8.98 -7.25 5.53
N GLY A 67 8.12 -6.23 5.67
CA GLY A 67 7.34 -6.03 6.89
C GLY A 67 6.30 -7.13 7.10
N PRO A 68 5.90 -7.39 8.36
CA PRO A 68 4.80 -8.29 8.67
C PRO A 68 3.46 -7.68 8.23
N ASP A 69 2.51 -8.54 7.88
CA ASP A 69 1.11 -8.13 7.78
C ASP A 69 0.57 -7.79 9.17
N ILE A 70 -0.08 -6.65 9.31
CA ILE A 70 -0.60 -6.15 10.59
C ILE A 70 -2.13 -6.13 10.56
N ASP A 71 -2.74 -6.86 11.49
CA ASP A 71 -4.16 -6.76 11.79
C ASP A 71 -4.41 -5.45 12.55
N ILE A 72 -5.04 -4.49 11.89
CA ILE A 72 -5.25 -3.13 12.41
C ILE A 72 -6.12 -3.15 13.69
N VAL A 73 -7.12 -4.03 13.78
CA VAL A 73 -8.01 -4.14 14.95
C VAL A 73 -7.23 -4.67 16.15
N ARG A 74 -6.45 -5.75 15.96
CA ARG A 74 -5.61 -6.33 17.01
C ARG A 74 -4.46 -5.40 17.42
N ALA A 75 -4.02 -4.53 16.52
CA ALA A 75 -3.06 -3.47 16.81
C ALA A 75 -3.67 -2.26 17.54
N GLY A 76 -4.97 -2.29 17.87
CA GLY A 76 -5.66 -1.24 18.59
C GLY A 76 -6.23 -0.11 17.71
N LEU A 77 -6.22 -0.28 16.38
CA LEU A 77 -6.80 0.66 15.42
C LEU A 77 -8.15 0.14 14.94
N SER A 78 -9.17 0.21 15.81
CA SER A 78 -10.46 -0.43 15.58
C SER A 78 -11.38 0.29 14.59
N VAL A 79 -11.02 1.50 14.17
CA VAL A 79 -11.80 2.32 13.24
C VAL A 79 -11.06 2.43 11.93
N LEU A 80 -11.72 2.00 10.84
CA LEU A 80 -11.29 2.17 9.46
C LEU A 80 -12.26 3.11 8.76
N ALA A 81 -11.73 4.15 8.13
CA ALA A 81 -12.53 5.10 7.35
C ALA A 81 -11.89 5.37 5.99
N PHE A 82 -12.72 5.72 5.02
CA PHE A 82 -12.32 6.22 3.72
C PHE A 82 -12.84 7.64 3.57
N THR A 83 -11.93 8.58 3.33
CA THR A 83 -12.26 9.99 3.17
C THR A 83 -11.92 10.45 1.77
N MET A 84 -12.94 10.87 1.04
CA MET A 84 -12.80 11.51 -0.27
C MET A 84 -12.66 13.01 -0.07
N LEU A 85 -11.69 13.61 -0.77
CA LEU A 85 -11.38 15.03 -0.69
C LEU A 85 -11.53 15.70 -2.05
N GLU A 86 -12.13 16.88 -2.07
CA GLU A 86 -12.08 17.85 -3.15
C GLU A 86 -11.04 18.91 -2.77
N ILE A 87 -10.10 19.23 -3.65
CA ILE A 87 -9.01 20.14 -3.37
C ILE A 87 -8.98 21.32 -4.35
N ALA A 88 -8.34 22.40 -3.94
CA ALA A 88 -8.17 23.57 -4.79
C ALA A 88 -7.36 23.23 -6.04
N GLN A 89 -7.71 23.81 -7.17
CA GLN A 89 -7.02 23.60 -8.43
C GLN A 89 -5.53 23.95 -8.32
N GLY A 90 -4.67 23.06 -8.80
CA GLY A 90 -3.22 23.24 -8.76
C GLY A 90 -2.55 22.97 -7.40
N SER A 91 -3.31 22.58 -6.36
CA SER A 91 -2.79 22.35 -5.01
C SER A 91 -2.47 20.88 -4.71
N HIS A 92 -2.52 20.00 -5.71
CA HIS A 92 -2.43 18.55 -5.52
C HIS A 92 -1.18 18.11 -4.73
N GLU A 93 0.00 18.57 -5.14
CA GLU A 93 1.26 18.20 -4.49
C GLU A 93 1.36 18.75 -3.05
N SER A 94 0.99 20.01 -2.84
CA SER A 94 1.01 20.65 -1.52
C SER A 94 0.02 20.00 -0.56
N THR A 95 -1.16 19.62 -1.05
CA THR A 95 -2.18 18.93 -0.26
C THR A 95 -1.69 17.55 0.17
N ILE A 96 -1.14 16.74 -0.76
CA ILE A 96 -0.58 15.43 -0.43
C ILE A 96 0.50 15.55 0.62
N LYS A 97 1.41 16.54 0.49
CA LYS A 97 2.47 16.77 1.47
C LYS A 97 1.91 17.04 2.87
N SER A 98 0.86 17.86 2.99
CA SER A 98 0.20 18.12 4.27
C SER A 98 -0.54 16.91 4.83
N LEU A 99 -1.13 16.07 3.97
CA LEU A 99 -1.82 14.85 4.37
C LEU A 99 -0.85 13.76 4.87
N VAL A 100 0.33 13.64 4.28
CA VAL A 100 1.36 12.67 4.68
C VAL A 100 1.85 12.91 6.11
N ASP A 101 1.80 14.15 6.61
CA ASP A 101 2.14 14.49 7.99
C ASP A 101 1.09 14.01 9.02
N ILE A 102 -0.06 13.52 8.55
CA ILE A 102 -1.11 12.92 9.37
C ILE A 102 -0.93 11.40 9.35
N HIS A 103 -0.25 10.84 10.34
CA HIS A 103 0.18 9.43 10.35
C HIS A 103 -0.97 8.41 10.35
N GLU A 104 -2.17 8.81 10.76
CA GLU A 104 -3.38 7.99 10.69
C GLU A 104 -3.89 7.80 9.26
N ILE A 105 -3.44 8.62 8.30
CA ILE A 105 -3.70 8.42 6.87
C ILE A 105 -2.65 7.43 6.35
N VAL A 106 -3.06 6.21 6.13
CA VAL A 106 -2.16 5.10 5.74
C VAL A 106 -2.04 4.94 4.22
N GLU A 107 -3.01 5.46 3.46
CA GLU A 107 -2.98 5.46 1.99
C GLU A 107 -3.63 6.73 1.46
N ILE A 108 -3.08 7.26 0.37
CA ILE A 108 -3.63 8.40 -0.38
C ILE A 108 -3.63 8.01 -1.85
N HIS A 109 -4.80 8.03 -2.48
CA HIS A 109 -4.97 7.73 -3.89
C HIS A 109 -5.49 8.97 -4.61
N THR A 110 -4.92 9.31 -5.76
CA THR A 110 -5.56 10.22 -6.72
C THR A 110 -6.61 9.43 -7.46
N ILE A 111 -7.83 9.95 -7.50
CA ILE A 111 -8.96 9.26 -8.09
C ILE A 111 -9.57 10.08 -9.24
N THR A 112 -10.34 9.40 -10.08
CA THR A 112 -11.18 10.02 -11.10
C THR A 112 -12.64 9.97 -10.67
N GLY A 113 -13.47 10.89 -11.15
CA GLY A 113 -14.89 10.95 -10.83
C GLY A 113 -15.22 11.98 -9.77
N GLN A 114 -15.95 11.59 -8.72
CA GLN A 114 -16.25 12.51 -7.62
C GLN A 114 -15.04 12.61 -6.68
N GLY A 115 -14.54 13.82 -6.46
CA GLY A 115 -13.37 14.11 -5.64
C GLY A 115 -12.04 13.92 -6.38
N ASP A 116 -10.98 14.39 -5.77
CA ASP A 116 -9.62 14.40 -6.31
C ASP A 116 -8.72 13.37 -5.61
N LEU A 117 -8.89 13.20 -4.30
CA LEU A 117 -8.11 12.28 -3.48
C LEU A 117 -9.03 11.36 -2.67
N LEU A 118 -8.61 10.10 -2.51
CA LEU A 118 -9.20 9.14 -1.58
C LEU A 118 -8.15 8.75 -0.55
N CYS A 119 -8.44 9.00 0.73
CA CYS A 119 -7.59 8.67 1.85
C CYS A 119 -8.14 7.46 2.61
N ARG A 120 -7.29 6.50 2.93
CA ARG A 120 -7.60 5.44 3.90
C ARG A 120 -7.05 5.85 5.26
N ILE A 121 -7.93 5.92 6.24
CA ILE A 121 -7.64 6.41 7.59
C ILE A 121 -7.88 5.29 8.59
N VAL A 122 -6.95 5.12 9.54
CA VAL A 122 -7.11 4.21 10.67
C VAL A 122 -7.08 5.00 11.98
N ALA A 123 -7.96 4.65 12.92
CA ALA A 123 -8.03 5.33 14.20
C ALA A 123 -8.37 4.36 15.34
N ARG A 124 -8.06 4.75 16.58
CA ARG A 124 -8.29 3.96 17.78
C ARG A 124 -9.77 3.98 18.22
N SER A 125 -10.46 5.07 17.92
CA SER A 125 -11.87 5.30 18.30
C SER A 125 -12.52 6.30 17.35
N ASN A 126 -13.83 6.48 17.44
CA ASN A 126 -14.55 7.50 16.69
C ASN A 126 -14.12 8.93 17.08
N ASP A 127 -13.82 9.16 18.36
CA ASP A 127 -13.31 10.46 18.83
C ASP A 127 -11.94 10.74 18.21
N HIS A 128 -11.05 9.75 18.17
CA HIS A 128 -9.76 9.89 17.52
C HIS A 128 -9.92 10.12 15.99
N LEU A 129 -10.85 9.43 15.33
CA LEU A 129 -11.16 9.72 13.92
C LEU A 129 -11.62 11.16 13.74
N HIS A 130 -12.48 11.66 14.63
CA HIS A 130 -12.94 13.05 14.58
C HIS A 130 -11.77 14.04 14.67
N GLU A 131 -10.81 13.81 15.57
CA GLU A 131 -9.59 14.63 15.68
C GLU A 131 -8.75 14.60 14.38
N VAL A 132 -8.62 13.43 13.77
CA VAL A 132 -7.94 13.28 12.46
C VAL A 132 -8.65 14.08 11.39
N LEU A 133 -9.98 13.96 11.27
CA LEU A 133 -10.76 14.69 10.29
C LEU A 133 -10.71 16.21 10.50
N GLN A 134 -10.63 16.67 11.75
CA GLN A 134 -10.40 18.10 12.04
C GLN A 134 -9.03 18.57 11.56
N ARG A 135 -7.99 17.74 11.65
CA ARG A 135 -6.66 18.08 11.09
C ARG A 135 -6.71 18.16 9.57
N VAL A 136 -7.41 17.24 8.91
CA VAL A 136 -7.61 17.28 7.45
C VAL A 136 -8.37 18.55 7.04
N ALA A 137 -9.44 18.91 7.77
CA ALA A 137 -10.25 20.10 7.47
C ALA A 137 -9.51 21.44 7.69
N LYS A 138 -8.41 21.45 8.45
CA LYS A 138 -7.55 22.62 8.61
C LYS A 138 -6.56 22.84 7.46
N ILE A 139 -6.44 21.89 6.54
CA ILE A 139 -5.61 22.06 5.35
C ILE A 139 -6.33 23.01 4.41
N GLU A 140 -5.80 24.23 4.23
CA GLU A 140 -6.43 25.31 3.45
C GLU A 140 -6.80 24.92 2.02
N THR A 141 -6.07 23.98 1.45
CA THR A 141 -6.29 23.48 0.08
C THR A 141 -7.41 22.43 -0.02
N VAL A 142 -7.93 21.92 1.10
CA VAL A 142 -9.06 20.99 1.14
C VAL A 142 -10.36 21.81 1.13
N LEU A 143 -11.13 21.71 0.05
CA LEU A 143 -12.39 22.43 -0.14
C LEU A 143 -13.57 21.67 0.48
N ARG A 144 -13.56 20.35 0.35
CA ARG A 144 -14.61 19.47 0.85
C ARG A 144 -14.06 18.11 1.22
N SER A 145 -14.66 17.50 2.24
CA SER A 145 -14.36 16.12 2.63
C SER A 145 -15.64 15.32 2.82
N GLN A 146 -15.63 14.07 2.37
CA GLN A 146 -16.72 13.12 2.59
C GLN A 146 -16.13 11.83 3.15
N THR A 147 -16.53 11.47 4.36
CA THR A 147 -15.99 10.30 5.07
C THR A 147 -17.02 9.20 5.16
N GLN A 148 -16.58 7.98 4.88
CA GLN A 148 -17.34 6.75 5.04
C GLN A 148 -16.62 5.84 6.04
N LEU A 149 -17.34 5.35 7.05
CA LEU A 149 -16.84 4.37 8.01
C LEU A 149 -17.03 2.97 7.46
N ALA A 150 -15.98 2.16 7.50
CA ALA A 150 -16.09 0.74 7.24
C ALA A 150 -16.66 0.05 8.49
N LEU A 151 -17.89 -0.44 8.41
CA LEU A 151 -18.53 -1.15 9.53
C LEU A 151 -17.89 -2.53 9.76
N SER A 152 -17.39 -3.16 8.72
CA SER A 152 -16.65 -4.41 8.77
C SER A 152 -15.80 -4.58 7.50
N THR A 153 -14.79 -5.44 7.58
CA THR A 153 -13.99 -5.88 6.43
C THR A 153 -14.21 -7.39 6.27
N PRO A 154 -15.31 -7.83 5.59
CA PRO A 154 -15.63 -9.25 5.47
C PRO A 154 -14.59 -10.06 4.72
N HIS A 155 -13.80 -9.41 3.88
CA HIS A 155 -12.75 -10.03 3.10
C HIS A 155 -11.61 -9.04 2.83
N GLN A 156 -10.39 -9.52 3.07
CA GLN A 156 -9.16 -8.81 2.69
C GLN A 156 -8.19 -9.82 2.07
N ARG A 157 -7.60 -9.44 0.95
CA ARG A 157 -6.63 -10.27 0.24
C ARG A 157 -5.45 -9.40 -0.16
N GLY A 158 -4.25 -9.95 -0.07
CA GLY A 158 -3.04 -9.29 -0.55
C GLY A 158 -2.92 -9.34 -2.08
N VAL A 159 -2.13 -8.43 -2.65
CA VAL A 159 -1.87 -8.38 -4.09
C VAL A 159 -1.27 -9.69 -4.60
N LEU A 160 -0.39 -10.32 -3.83
CA LEU A 160 0.22 -11.61 -4.19
C LEU A 160 -0.82 -12.73 -4.38
N ASP A 161 -1.88 -12.76 -3.54
CA ASP A 161 -2.94 -13.75 -3.71
C ASP A 161 -3.71 -13.57 -5.02
N ALA A 162 -3.88 -12.32 -5.45
CA ALA A 162 -4.50 -12.00 -6.74
C ALA A 162 -3.59 -12.41 -7.91
N LEU A 163 -2.28 -12.20 -7.80
CA LEU A 163 -1.30 -12.62 -8.80
C LEU A 163 -1.23 -14.15 -8.94
N LEU A 164 -1.25 -14.87 -7.81
CA LEU A 164 -1.22 -16.34 -7.78
C LEU A 164 -2.51 -16.99 -8.35
N ALA A 165 -3.62 -16.26 -8.36
CA ALA A 165 -4.89 -16.74 -8.90
C ALA A 165 -5.04 -16.55 -10.41
N GLN A 166 -4.12 -15.81 -11.07
CA GLN A 166 -4.15 -15.62 -12.52
C GLN A 166 -3.70 -16.91 -13.22
N PRO A 167 -4.41 -17.36 -14.28
CA PRO A 167 -3.92 -18.45 -15.11
C PRO A 167 -2.59 -18.04 -15.77
N ALA A 168 -1.64 -18.95 -15.76
CA ALA A 168 -0.32 -18.79 -16.40
C ALA A 168 -0.45 -18.68 -17.92
#